data_2f8f8f29d761b79200f944348ab90e8b
#
_entry.id   2f8f8f29d761b79200f944348ab90e8b
#
_cell.length_a   1.000
_cell.length_b   1.000
_cell.length_c   1.000
_cell.angle_alpha   90.00
_cell.angle_beta   90.00
_cell.angle_gamma   90.00
#
_symmetry.space_group_name_H-M   'P 1'
#
loop_
_entity.id
_entity.type
_entity.pdbx_description
1 polymer ?
#
loop_
_entity_poly.entity_id
_entity_poly.type
_entity_poly.pdbx_seq_one_letter_code
_entity_poly.pdbx_strand_id
1 'polypeptide(L)'
;MLNVGKIEEGFVLDHIEAGKSLSIYHHLQLDKLDCTVAIIKNARSNKMGKKDILKVECAIDTLNLDVLAFIDHNITVNVIKDGSIVDKKELILPREIRHIIRCRNPRCITSIEQELPHVFILTDEQKQIYRCKYCEEKYNERL
;
A
#
# COMPACT_ATOMS: atom_id res chain seq x y z
N MET A 1 0.65 9.17 -26.42
CA MET A 1 -0.01 9.34 -25.11
C MET A 1 -0.95 8.18 -24.89
N LEU A 2 -0.79 7.51 -23.74
CA LEU A 2 -1.67 6.42 -23.39
C LEU A 2 -3.03 6.95 -22.95
N ASN A 3 -4.07 6.47 -23.59
CA ASN A 3 -5.44 6.84 -23.23
C ASN A 3 -6.08 5.67 -22.50
N VAL A 4 -6.13 5.76 -21.17
CA VAL A 4 -6.81 4.81 -20.34
C VAL A 4 -8.17 5.41 -19.97
N GLY A 5 -9.24 4.64 -20.12
CA GLY A 5 -10.59 5.13 -19.87
C GLY A 5 -10.77 5.68 -18.45
N LYS A 6 -11.80 6.52 -18.29
CA LYS A 6 -12.13 7.08 -16.99
C LYS A 6 -12.75 6.03 -16.08
N ILE A 7 -12.45 6.16 -14.79
CA ILE A 7 -13.02 5.32 -13.74
C ILE A 7 -14.30 5.98 -13.22
N GLU A 8 -15.39 5.22 -13.09
CA GLU A 8 -16.63 5.73 -12.49
C GLU A 8 -16.57 5.73 -10.96
N GLU A 9 -16.08 4.64 -10.38
CA GLU A 9 -15.87 4.54 -8.94
C GLU A 9 -14.61 3.73 -8.68
N GLY A 10 -13.75 4.22 -7.82
CA GLY A 10 -12.54 3.50 -7.45
C GLY A 10 -11.43 4.41 -6.97
N PHE A 11 -10.21 4.02 -7.27
CA PHE A 11 -9.01 4.70 -6.79
C PHE A 11 -8.02 4.93 -7.92
N VAL A 12 -7.36 6.07 -7.89
CA VAL A 12 -6.16 6.31 -8.68
C VAL A 12 -5.01 6.53 -7.70
N LEU A 13 -4.05 5.61 -7.70
CA LEU A 13 -2.86 5.71 -6.87
C LEU A 13 -1.78 6.38 -7.71
N ASP A 14 -1.41 7.58 -7.33
CA ASP A 14 -0.44 8.41 -8.06
C ASP A 14 0.83 8.58 -7.23
N HIS A 15 1.89 9.06 -7.87
CA HIS A 15 3.18 9.28 -7.26
C HIS A 15 3.81 8.01 -6.70
N ILE A 16 3.52 6.87 -7.32
CA ILE A 16 4.17 5.61 -6.99
C ILE A 16 5.59 5.67 -7.55
N GLU A 17 6.57 5.29 -6.73
CA GLU A 17 7.94 5.19 -7.21
C GLU A 17 8.02 4.24 -8.40
N ALA A 18 8.69 4.68 -9.48
CA ALA A 18 8.80 3.87 -10.69
C ALA A 18 9.37 2.49 -10.39
N GLY A 19 8.68 1.46 -10.84
CA GLY A 19 9.06 0.07 -10.61
C GLY A 19 8.34 -0.61 -9.45
N LYS A 20 7.58 0.12 -8.62
CA LYS A 20 6.89 -0.45 -7.46
C LYS A 20 5.41 -0.81 -7.70
N SER A 21 4.85 -0.46 -8.86
CA SER A 21 3.43 -0.68 -9.10
C SER A 21 3.00 -2.14 -9.03
N LEU A 22 3.82 -3.06 -9.56
CA LEU A 22 3.51 -4.48 -9.51
C LEU A 22 3.55 -5.02 -8.09
N SER A 23 4.50 -4.56 -7.28
CA SER A 23 4.58 -4.94 -5.88
C SER A 23 3.31 -4.51 -5.13
N ILE A 24 2.85 -3.29 -5.38
CA ILE A 24 1.62 -2.77 -4.79
C ILE A 24 0.42 -3.59 -5.25
N TYR A 25 0.35 -3.93 -6.54
CA TYR A 25 -0.70 -4.78 -7.10
C TYR A 25 -0.81 -6.09 -6.33
N HIS A 26 0.31 -6.73 -6.05
CA HIS A 26 0.33 -8.01 -5.32
C HIS A 26 0.00 -7.83 -3.83
N HIS A 27 0.54 -6.82 -3.18
CA HIS A 27 0.32 -6.62 -1.75
C HIS A 27 -1.11 -6.18 -1.42
N LEU A 28 -1.77 -5.48 -2.33
CA LEU A 28 -3.19 -5.16 -2.19
C LEU A 28 -4.10 -6.31 -2.60
N GLN A 29 -3.51 -7.41 -3.08
CA GLN A 29 -4.25 -8.60 -3.53
C GLN A 29 -5.26 -8.28 -4.64
N LEU A 30 -4.90 -7.36 -5.52
CA LEU A 30 -5.77 -6.95 -6.62
C LEU A 30 -6.02 -8.07 -7.62
N ASP A 31 -5.08 -9.03 -7.71
CA ASP A 31 -5.22 -10.23 -8.54
C ASP A 31 -6.38 -11.13 -8.09
N LYS A 32 -6.80 -11.00 -6.82
CA LYS A 32 -7.90 -11.79 -6.26
C LYS A 32 -9.25 -11.09 -6.37
N LEU A 33 -9.26 -9.83 -6.76
CA LEU A 33 -10.47 -9.03 -6.89
C LEU A 33 -10.95 -9.04 -8.34
N ASP A 34 -12.26 -9.09 -8.52
CA ASP A 34 -12.86 -9.01 -9.84
C ASP A 34 -13.08 -7.54 -10.21
N CYS A 35 -11.97 -6.82 -10.31
CA CYS A 35 -11.97 -5.38 -10.57
C CYS A 35 -11.17 -5.07 -11.82
N THR A 36 -11.53 -3.99 -12.51
CA THR A 36 -10.72 -3.50 -13.63
C THR A 36 -9.53 -2.73 -13.07
N VAL A 37 -8.33 -3.15 -13.47
CA VAL A 37 -7.08 -2.55 -13.00
C VAL A 37 -6.24 -2.13 -14.20
N ALA A 38 -5.71 -0.91 -14.17
CA ALA A 38 -4.76 -0.42 -15.16
C ALA A 38 -3.50 0.06 -14.46
N ILE A 39 -2.36 -0.33 -15.01
CA ILE A 39 -1.04 0.06 -14.49
C ILE A 39 -0.32 0.85 -15.57
N ILE A 40 0.15 2.04 -15.23
CA ILE A 40 0.98 2.86 -16.11
C ILE A 40 2.36 2.94 -15.47
N LYS A 41 3.35 2.35 -16.14
CA LYS A 41 4.73 2.35 -15.65
C LYS A 41 5.54 3.45 -16.32
N ASN A 42 6.42 4.06 -15.55
CA ASN A 42 7.37 5.05 -16.06
C ASN A 42 6.68 6.26 -16.72
N ALA A 43 5.59 6.71 -16.13
CA ALA A 43 4.93 7.94 -16.55
C ALA A 43 5.81 9.14 -16.20
N ARG A 44 5.77 10.18 -17.01
CA ARG A 44 6.52 11.40 -16.72
C ARG A 44 5.97 12.11 -15.49
N SER A 45 6.88 12.56 -14.64
CA SER A 45 6.54 13.28 -13.43
C SER A 45 7.46 14.46 -13.25
N ASN A 46 6.90 15.64 -13.06
CA ASN A 46 7.69 16.84 -12.78
C ASN A 46 8.31 16.78 -11.39
N LYS A 47 7.69 16.06 -10.47
CA LYS A 47 8.16 15.94 -9.09
C LYS A 47 9.19 14.83 -8.92
N MET A 48 9.03 13.71 -9.63
CA MET A 48 9.80 12.49 -9.40
C MET A 48 10.65 12.06 -10.61
N GLY A 49 10.55 12.75 -11.73
CA GLY A 49 11.14 12.33 -13.00
C GLY A 49 10.28 11.26 -13.67
N LYS A 50 10.19 10.09 -13.08
CA LYS A 50 9.31 9.00 -13.51
C LYS A 50 8.51 8.51 -12.33
N LYS A 51 7.27 8.12 -12.59
CA LYS A 51 6.38 7.55 -11.59
C LYS A 51 5.55 6.44 -12.22
N ASP A 52 5.00 5.58 -11.37
CA ASP A 52 3.97 4.63 -11.78
C ASP A 52 2.61 5.15 -11.31
N ILE A 53 1.57 4.76 -12.03
CA ILE A 53 0.19 5.08 -11.69
C ILE A 53 -0.61 3.79 -11.73
N LEU A 54 -1.43 3.56 -10.71
CA LEU A 54 -2.30 2.39 -10.63
C LEU A 54 -3.74 2.86 -10.53
N LYS A 55 -4.58 2.44 -11.48
CA LYS A 55 -6.01 2.75 -11.47
C LYS A 55 -6.80 1.49 -11.17
N VAL A 56 -7.67 1.55 -10.17
CA VAL A 56 -8.50 0.43 -9.74
C VAL A 56 -9.94 0.85 -9.75
N GLU A 57 -10.76 0.18 -10.57
CA GLU A 57 -12.20 0.41 -10.59
C GLU A 57 -12.88 -0.63 -9.70
N CYS A 58 -13.32 -0.20 -8.53
CA CYS A 58 -13.96 -1.07 -7.53
C CYS A 58 -14.72 -0.20 -6.52
N ALA A 59 -15.43 -0.84 -5.61
CA ALA A 59 -16.07 -0.13 -4.50
C ALA A 59 -15.02 0.54 -3.63
N ILE A 60 -15.29 1.77 -3.20
CA ILE A 60 -14.29 2.62 -2.54
C ILE A 60 -13.86 2.16 -1.15
N ASP A 61 -14.54 1.20 -0.56
CA ASP A 61 -14.18 0.62 0.74
C ASP A 61 -13.39 -0.67 0.63
N THR A 62 -12.98 -1.06 -0.59
CA THR A 62 -12.34 -2.36 -0.85
C THR A 62 -10.85 -2.40 -0.48
N LEU A 63 -10.16 -1.25 -0.56
CA LEU A 63 -8.71 -1.22 -0.39
C LEU A 63 -8.29 -1.00 1.06
N ASN A 64 -7.23 -1.69 1.46
CA ASN A 64 -6.58 -1.48 2.75
C ASN A 64 -5.47 -0.44 2.60
N LEU A 65 -5.76 0.79 3.00
CA LEU A 65 -4.81 1.89 2.86
C LEU A 65 -3.63 1.81 3.83
N ASP A 66 -3.75 1.06 4.92
CA ASP A 66 -2.63 0.85 5.84
C ASP A 66 -1.50 0.09 5.18
N VAL A 67 -1.82 -0.88 4.34
CA VAL A 67 -0.82 -1.61 3.55
C VAL A 67 -0.07 -0.64 2.63
N LEU A 68 -0.80 0.23 1.95
CA LEU A 68 -0.20 1.23 1.06
C LEU A 68 0.76 2.15 1.80
N ALA A 69 0.35 2.68 2.93
CA ALA A 69 1.18 3.58 3.72
C ALA A 69 2.47 2.90 4.18
N PHE A 70 2.39 1.62 4.51
CA PHE A 70 3.56 0.83 4.91
C PHE A 70 4.54 0.64 3.75
N ILE A 71 4.02 0.40 2.54
CA ILE A 71 4.84 0.19 1.35
C ILE A 71 5.51 1.50 0.93
N ASP A 72 4.71 2.55 0.76
CA ASP A 72 5.21 3.86 0.33
C ASP A 72 4.18 4.94 0.72
N HIS A 73 4.49 5.70 1.77
CA HIS A 73 3.59 6.74 2.26
C HIS A 73 3.56 8.00 1.37
N ASN A 74 4.43 8.07 0.35
CA ASN A 74 4.42 9.20 -0.59
C ASN A 74 3.37 9.07 -1.68
N ILE A 75 2.71 7.91 -1.75
CA ILE A 75 1.64 7.68 -2.72
C ILE A 75 0.45 8.58 -2.39
N THR A 76 -0.11 9.19 -3.41
CA THR A 76 -1.36 9.96 -3.29
C THR A 76 -2.52 9.08 -3.73
N VAL A 77 -3.56 8.99 -2.90
CA VAL A 77 -4.76 8.22 -3.23
C VAL A 77 -5.87 9.18 -3.64
N ASN A 78 -6.26 9.13 -4.91
CA ASN A 78 -7.41 9.87 -5.41
C ASN A 78 -8.62 8.95 -5.39
N VAL A 79 -9.64 9.31 -4.62
CA VAL A 79 -10.88 8.55 -4.55
C VAL A 79 -11.83 9.10 -5.61
N ILE A 80 -12.35 8.21 -6.45
CA ILE A 80 -13.21 8.59 -7.57
C ILE A 80 -14.60 8.04 -7.35
N LYS A 81 -15.60 8.90 -7.52
CA LYS A 81 -17.00 8.52 -7.46
C LYS A 81 -17.76 9.34 -8.50
N ASP A 82 -18.65 8.67 -9.23
CA ASP A 82 -19.45 9.28 -10.31
C ASP A 82 -18.54 9.99 -11.36
N GLY A 83 -17.38 9.36 -11.63
CA GLY A 83 -16.46 9.86 -12.64
C GLY A 83 -15.62 11.06 -12.25
N SER A 84 -15.73 11.52 -11.00
CA SER A 84 -15.01 12.70 -10.51
C SER A 84 -14.23 12.39 -9.24
N ILE A 85 -13.12 13.10 -9.05
CA ILE A 85 -12.33 12.98 -7.82
C ILE A 85 -13.12 13.62 -6.68
N VAL A 86 -13.51 12.81 -5.68
CA VAL A 86 -14.28 13.30 -4.53
C VAL A 86 -13.39 13.49 -3.30
N ASP A 87 -12.20 12.87 -3.29
CA ASP A 87 -11.28 13.01 -2.17
C ASP A 87 -9.87 12.74 -2.67
N LYS A 88 -8.90 13.42 -2.09
CA LYS A 88 -7.49 13.21 -2.37
C LYS A 88 -6.79 12.99 -1.04
N LYS A 89 -6.41 11.75 -0.77
CA LYS A 89 -5.85 11.36 0.51
C LYS A 89 -4.34 11.27 0.45
N GLU A 90 -3.69 11.84 1.44
CA GLU A 90 -2.27 11.58 1.69
C GLU A 90 -2.17 10.48 2.74
N LEU A 91 -1.25 9.55 2.51
CA LEU A 91 -1.09 8.42 3.41
C LEU A 91 -0.24 8.81 4.60
N ILE A 92 -0.64 8.30 5.77
CA ILE A 92 0.10 8.48 7.02
C ILE A 92 0.52 7.09 7.47
N LEU A 93 1.78 6.95 7.92
CA LEU A 93 2.27 5.69 8.46
C LEU A 93 1.40 5.29 9.66
N PRO A 94 0.75 4.12 9.62
CA PRO A 94 -0.04 3.66 10.76
C PRO A 94 0.88 3.36 11.94
N ARG A 95 0.39 3.62 13.15
CA ARG A 95 1.16 3.33 14.37
C ARG A 95 1.26 1.85 14.63
N GLU A 96 0.27 1.09 14.20
CA GLU A 96 0.18 -0.33 14.44
C GLU A 96 -0.27 -1.04 13.16
N ILE A 97 0.40 -2.13 12.82
CA ILE A 97 0.07 -2.98 11.68
C ILE A 97 -0.25 -4.37 12.20
N ARG A 98 -1.46 -4.86 11.88
CA ARG A 98 -1.93 -6.20 12.25
C ARG A 98 -2.21 -7.03 11.02
N HIS A 99 -1.78 -8.30 11.03
CA HIS A 99 -2.09 -9.28 9.99
C HIS A 99 -1.59 -8.93 8.58
N ILE A 100 -0.64 -8.00 8.46
CA ILE A 100 -0.10 -7.57 7.17
C ILE A 100 1.27 -8.20 6.93
N ILE A 101 2.15 -8.11 7.93
CA ILE A 101 3.50 -8.66 7.86
C ILE A 101 3.71 -9.64 9.01
N ARG A 102 4.62 -10.57 8.82
CA ARG A 102 4.90 -11.61 9.79
C ARG A 102 6.25 -11.38 10.45
N CYS A 103 6.32 -11.65 11.75
CA CYS A 103 7.58 -11.67 12.46
C CYS A 103 8.40 -12.88 11.99
N ARG A 104 9.65 -12.65 11.63
CA ARG A 104 10.54 -13.71 11.16
C ARG A 104 11.50 -14.22 12.21
N ASN A 105 11.41 -13.70 13.43
CA ASN A 105 12.21 -14.19 14.53
C ASN A 105 11.67 -15.54 14.99
N PRO A 106 12.42 -16.64 14.81
CA PRO A 106 11.93 -17.97 15.20
C PRO A 106 11.73 -18.13 16.70
N ARG A 107 12.30 -17.24 17.50
CA ARG A 107 12.14 -17.25 18.95
C ARG A 107 10.95 -16.44 19.44
N CYS A 108 10.28 -15.70 18.54
CA CYS A 108 9.11 -14.91 18.92
C CYS A 108 7.94 -15.83 19.22
N ILE A 109 7.14 -15.44 20.23
CA ILE A 109 5.95 -16.19 20.59
C ILE A 109 4.97 -16.35 19.42
N THR A 110 4.93 -15.38 18.51
CA THR A 110 4.07 -15.45 17.32
C THR A 110 4.51 -16.53 16.34
N SER A 111 5.78 -16.94 16.39
CA SER A 111 6.28 -18.03 15.56
C SER A 111 5.96 -19.40 16.16
N ILE A 112 5.66 -19.45 17.46
CA ILE A 112 5.33 -20.68 18.20
C ILE A 112 3.82 -20.85 18.30
N GLU A 113 3.12 -19.80 18.70
CA GLU A 113 1.67 -19.78 18.85
C GLU A 113 1.03 -19.20 17.60
N GLN A 114 0.50 -20.05 16.74
CA GLN A 114 -0.05 -19.62 15.46
C GLN A 114 -1.33 -18.80 15.57
N GLU A 115 -2.01 -18.88 16.71
CA GLU A 115 -3.25 -18.13 16.93
C GLU A 115 -3.01 -16.67 17.28
N LEU A 116 -1.80 -16.31 17.69
CA LEU A 116 -1.49 -14.93 18.01
C LEU A 116 -1.33 -14.10 16.74
N PRO A 117 -1.93 -12.91 16.69
CA PRO A 117 -1.76 -12.03 15.54
C PRO A 117 -0.34 -11.48 15.48
N HIS A 118 0.18 -11.33 14.27
CA HIS A 118 1.43 -10.62 14.08
C HIS A 118 1.13 -9.13 14.11
N VAL A 119 1.67 -8.44 15.12
CA VAL A 119 1.44 -7.02 15.35
C VAL A 119 2.78 -6.31 15.36
N PHE A 120 2.89 -5.26 14.54
CA PHE A 120 4.10 -4.44 14.48
C PHE A 120 3.76 -3.00 14.86
N ILE A 121 4.63 -2.40 15.64
CA ILE A 121 4.46 -1.04 16.17
C ILE A 121 5.49 -0.13 15.50
N LEU A 122 5.04 1.04 15.08
CA LEU A 122 5.93 2.07 14.54
C LEU A 122 6.74 2.68 15.68
N THR A 123 8.05 2.44 15.68
CA THR A 123 8.94 2.90 16.74
C THR A 123 9.77 4.11 16.33
N ASP A 124 9.99 4.32 15.04
CA ASP A 124 10.70 5.49 14.53
C ASP A 124 10.02 5.95 13.25
N GLU A 125 9.28 7.05 13.36
CA GLU A 125 8.49 7.58 12.25
C GLU A 125 9.37 8.11 11.12
N GLN A 126 10.46 8.79 11.47
CA GLN A 126 11.36 9.36 10.47
C GLN A 126 12.07 8.31 9.65
N LYS A 127 12.52 7.24 10.30
CA LYS A 127 13.21 6.13 9.66
C LYS A 127 12.25 5.04 9.20
N GLN A 128 10.96 5.17 9.50
CA GLN A 128 9.92 4.20 9.13
C GLN A 128 10.23 2.80 9.66
N ILE A 129 10.60 2.74 10.93
CA ILE A 129 10.96 1.47 11.57
C ILE A 129 9.77 0.90 12.31
N TYR A 130 9.43 -0.34 11.98
CA TYR A 130 8.42 -1.14 12.66
C TYR A 130 9.08 -2.27 13.42
N ARG A 131 8.62 -2.52 14.65
CA ARG A 131 9.11 -3.62 15.48
C ARG A 131 7.97 -4.49 15.92
N CYS A 132 8.25 -5.79 16.01
CA CYS A 132 7.27 -6.75 16.53
C CYS A 132 6.88 -6.36 17.95
N LYS A 133 5.56 -6.35 18.22
CA LYS A 133 5.04 -6.01 19.55
C LYS A 133 5.54 -6.96 20.64
N TYR A 134 5.77 -8.22 20.29
CA TYR A 134 6.09 -9.26 21.27
C TYR A 134 7.59 -9.43 21.51
N CYS A 135 8.39 -9.47 20.45
CA CYS A 135 9.85 -9.70 20.59
C CYS A 135 10.70 -8.46 20.32
N GLU A 136 10.08 -7.39 19.84
CA GLU A 136 10.73 -6.11 19.51
C GLU A 136 11.76 -6.20 18.38
N GLU A 137 11.77 -7.30 17.65
CA GLU A 137 12.62 -7.44 16.47
C GLU A 137 12.18 -6.46 15.37
N LYS A 138 13.18 -5.78 14.79
CA LYS A 138 12.93 -4.85 13.70
C LYS A 138 12.53 -5.60 12.44
N TYR A 139 11.52 -5.10 11.74
CA TYR A 139 11.15 -5.67 10.44
C TYR A 139 12.14 -5.21 9.38
N ASN A 140 12.89 -6.13 8.80
CA ASN A 140 13.98 -5.82 7.87
C ASN A 140 13.60 -5.97 6.40
N GLU A 141 12.54 -6.69 6.09
CA GLU A 141 12.11 -6.83 4.72
C GLU A 141 11.26 -5.64 4.28
N ARG A 142 11.55 -5.15 3.10
CA ARG A 142 10.71 -4.14 2.46
C ARG A 142 9.82 -4.80 1.43
N LEU A 143 8.58 -4.41 1.45
CA LEU A 143 7.60 -4.90 0.48
C LEU A 143 7.80 -4.25 -0.88
#